data_cd53182c0c76f0ca8aa05bbca546445d
#
_entry.id   cd53182c0c76f0ca8aa05bbca546445d
#
_cell.length_a   1.000
_cell.length_b   1.000
_cell.length_c   1.000
_cell.angle_alpha   90.00
_cell.angle_beta   90.00
_cell.angle_gamma   90.00
#
_symmetry.space_group_name_H-M   'P 1'
#
loop_
_entity.id
_entity.type
_entity.pdbx_description
1 polymer ?
#
loop_
_entity_poly.entity_id
_entity_poly.type
_entity_poly.pdbx_seq_one_letter_code
_entity_poly.pdbx_strand_id
1 'polypeptide(L)'
;TAGFGTRVEDTSISLGVADVFKIKAIYESKTNGDPVIPNFRYTNLIGTLAVDDVIEGDTSGSRARIVSTTGNQIFFIPVEDDVFTDGETITAPNATLKIETAGITLGSTDITNAYDLDDGQRDQFYDYSRIIRKPGFSAPTHPIIIIFDRFFTSSGINPYTVDSYTSEDYKIIPKL
;
A
#
# COMPACT_ATOMS: atom_id res chain seq x y z
N THR A 1 28.33 -15.21 -1.52
CA THR A 1 27.25 -14.43 -2.15
C THR A 1 26.07 -14.45 -1.19
N ALA A 2 25.87 -13.36 -0.47
CA ALA A 2 24.64 -13.20 0.28
C ALA A 2 23.51 -13.15 -0.77
N GLY A 3 22.74 -14.23 -0.89
CA GLY A 3 21.53 -14.22 -1.67
C GLY A 3 20.61 -13.12 -1.13
N PHE A 4 19.93 -12.41 -2.00
CA PHE A 4 18.89 -11.49 -1.56
C PHE A 4 17.89 -12.30 -0.76
N GLY A 5 17.63 -11.86 0.48
CA GLY A 5 16.70 -12.56 1.36
C GLY A 5 15.32 -12.61 0.74
N THR A 6 14.71 -13.75 0.84
CA THR A 6 13.29 -14.00 0.53
C THR A 6 12.52 -14.39 1.77
N ARG A 7 13.18 -14.42 2.92
CA ARG A 7 12.59 -14.76 4.21
C ARG A 7 12.19 -13.51 4.96
N VAL A 8 11.10 -13.61 5.69
CA VAL A 8 10.57 -12.46 6.45
C VAL A 8 11.52 -12.00 7.57
N GLU A 9 12.33 -12.91 8.12
CA GLU A 9 13.33 -12.62 9.15
C GLU A 9 14.59 -11.91 8.64
N ASP A 10 14.83 -11.88 7.32
CA ASP A 10 16.02 -11.23 6.75
C ASP A 10 15.98 -9.72 6.98
N THR A 11 17.14 -9.11 7.18
CA THR A 11 17.25 -7.66 7.36
C THR A 11 16.98 -6.91 6.06
N SER A 12 17.30 -7.52 4.91
CA SER A 12 17.07 -6.95 3.58
C SER A 12 16.25 -7.94 2.75
N ILE A 13 15.09 -7.53 2.29
CA ILE A 13 14.17 -8.34 1.50
C ILE A 13 14.04 -7.71 0.11
N SER A 14 14.38 -8.48 -0.94
CA SER A 14 14.22 -8.04 -2.32
C SER A 14 12.74 -8.02 -2.71
N LEU A 15 12.32 -6.97 -3.41
CA LEU A 15 10.98 -6.86 -3.99
C LEU A 15 10.86 -7.59 -5.34
N GLY A 16 11.97 -8.08 -5.88
CA GLY A 16 12.02 -8.82 -7.16
C GLY A 16 11.77 -7.95 -8.38
N VAL A 17 11.67 -6.65 -8.21
CA VAL A 17 11.43 -5.64 -9.26
C VAL A 17 12.32 -4.43 -9.01
N ALA A 18 12.63 -3.71 -10.09
CA ALA A 18 13.30 -2.41 -10.03
C ALA A 18 12.29 -1.27 -9.99
N ASP A 19 12.82 -0.06 -9.81
CA ASP A 19 12.09 1.20 -9.95
C ASP A 19 10.90 1.36 -9.00
N VAL A 20 10.98 0.76 -7.82
CA VAL A 20 10.05 1.04 -6.72
C VAL A 20 10.44 2.38 -6.10
N PHE A 21 9.51 3.33 -6.10
CA PHE A 21 9.76 4.67 -5.56
C PHE A 21 9.04 4.95 -4.24
N LYS A 22 8.09 4.09 -3.84
CA LYS A 22 7.32 4.28 -2.61
C LYS A 22 6.80 2.97 -2.04
N ILE A 23 6.99 2.77 -0.75
CA ILE A 23 6.28 1.76 0.01
C ILE A 23 5.00 2.39 0.55
N LYS A 24 3.85 1.79 0.23
CA LYS A 24 2.53 2.23 0.74
C LYS A 24 2.22 1.63 2.10
N ALA A 25 2.40 0.33 2.24
CA ALA A 25 2.21 -0.37 3.51
C ALA A 25 2.90 -1.74 3.52
N ILE A 26 3.24 -2.20 4.71
CA ILE A 26 3.73 -3.55 4.97
C ILE A 26 2.91 -4.14 6.12
N TYR A 27 2.20 -5.24 5.87
CA TYR A 27 1.40 -5.91 6.89
C TYR A 27 1.97 -7.29 7.21
N GLU A 28 2.14 -7.58 8.50
CA GLU A 28 2.50 -8.91 9.00
C GLU A 28 1.23 -9.67 9.42
N SER A 29 1.08 -10.92 8.96
CA SER A 29 -0.01 -11.79 9.40
C SER A 29 0.06 -12.02 10.91
N LYS A 30 -1.08 -12.25 11.53
CA LYS A 30 -1.19 -12.63 12.95
C LYS A 30 -1.02 -14.16 13.14
N THR A 31 -0.91 -14.89 12.05
CA THR A 31 -0.81 -16.37 12.05
C THR A 31 0.12 -16.81 10.90
N ASN A 32 0.29 -18.11 10.73
CA ASN A 32 1.02 -18.67 9.57
C ASN A 32 0.24 -18.60 8.24
N GLY A 33 -0.97 -18.03 8.25
CA GLY A 33 -1.75 -17.77 7.03
C GLY A 33 -1.35 -16.46 6.35
N ASP A 34 -1.99 -16.19 5.22
CA ASP A 34 -1.74 -14.99 4.44
C ASP A 34 -2.09 -13.71 5.21
N PRO A 35 -1.30 -12.64 5.05
CA PRO A 35 -1.64 -11.33 5.59
C PRO A 35 -2.92 -10.77 4.96
N VAL A 36 -3.71 -10.09 5.76
CA VAL A 36 -4.96 -9.46 5.34
C VAL A 36 -4.77 -7.95 5.28
N ILE A 37 -5.03 -7.36 4.12
CA ILE A 37 -5.10 -5.91 3.96
C ILE A 37 -6.41 -5.41 4.59
N PRO A 38 -6.42 -4.29 5.34
CA PRO A 38 -7.65 -3.67 5.83
C PRO A 38 -8.67 -3.52 4.70
N ASN A 39 -9.91 -3.89 4.96
CA ASN A 39 -10.95 -3.84 3.94
C ASN A 39 -12.34 -3.70 4.56
N PHE A 40 -13.29 -3.28 3.77
CA PHE A 40 -14.71 -3.37 4.12
C PHE A 40 -15.57 -3.73 2.91
N ARG A 41 -16.75 -4.29 3.20
CA ARG A 41 -17.81 -4.48 2.21
C ARG A 41 -18.75 -3.30 2.21
N TYR A 42 -19.28 -2.98 1.05
CA TYR A 42 -20.17 -1.84 0.88
C TYR A 42 -21.44 -2.15 0.09
N THR A 43 -22.44 -1.31 0.28
CA THR A 43 -23.68 -1.24 -0.47
C THR A 43 -23.94 0.17 -0.98
N ASN A 44 -24.97 0.33 -1.81
CA ASN A 44 -25.47 1.65 -2.25
C ASN A 44 -24.39 2.54 -2.89
N LEU A 45 -23.52 1.95 -3.70
CA LEU A 45 -22.54 2.74 -4.46
C LEU A 45 -23.26 3.64 -5.48
N ILE A 46 -22.98 4.93 -5.38
CA ILE A 46 -23.38 5.94 -6.36
C ILE A 46 -22.08 6.57 -6.87
N GLY A 47 -21.87 6.55 -8.17
CA GLY A 47 -20.63 7.05 -8.80
C GLY A 47 -19.60 5.96 -9.08
N THR A 48 -18.35 6.34 -9.15
CA THR A 48 -17.22 5.47 -9.51
C THR A 48 -16.07 5.60 -8.52
N LEU A 49 -15.47 4.47 -8.17
CA LEU A 49 -14.28 4.40 -7.33
C LEU A 49 -13.05 4.14 -8.19
N ALA A 50 -11.95 4.80 -7.86
CA ALA A 50 -10.66 4.55 -8.46
C ALA A 50 -9.63 4.11 -7.40
N VAL A 51 -8.62 3.35 -7.84
CA VAL A 51 -7.43 3.10 -7.02
C VAL A 51 -6.76 4.44 -6.74
N ASP A 52 -6.19 4.58 -5.55
CA ASP A 52 -5.60 5.80 -5.00
C ASP A 52 -6.58 6.90 -4.58
N ASP A 53 -7.88 6.76 -4.83
CA ASP A 53 -8.85 7.67 -4.21
C ASP A 53 -8.71 7.66 -2.69
N VAL A 54 -8.81 8.85 -2.09
CA VAL A 54 -8.94 9.00 -0.63
C VAL A 54 -10.41 9.01 -0.30
N ILE A 55 -10.80 8.10 0.59
CA ILE A 55 -12.17 7.96 1.11
C ILE A 55 -12.23 8.47 2.54
N GLU A 56 -13.38 8.99 2.93
CA GLU A 56 -13.62 9.56 4.25
C GLU A 56 -14.97 9.07 4.80
N GLY A 57 -14.97 8.68 6.08
CA GLY A 57 -16.18 8.28 6.80
C GLY A 57 -16.92 9.47 7.36
N ASP A 58 -18.21 9.61 7.05
CA ASP A 58 -19.03 10.75 7.47
C ASP A 58 -19.23 10.82 9.01
N THR A 59 -19.16 9.69 9.68
CA THR A 59 -19.38 9.60 11.14
C THR A 59 -18.05 9.55 11.90
N SER A 60 -17.13 8.71 11.45
CA SER A 60 -15.85 8.50 12.11
C SER A 60 -14.83 9.61 11.80
N GLY A 61 -14.96 10.28 10.66
CA GLY A 61 -13.92 11.14 10.11
C GLY A 61 -12.68 10.40 9.63
N SER A 62 -12.68 9.06 9.72
CA SER A 62 -11.54 8.22 9.32
C SER A 62 -11.27 8.37 7.83
N ARG A 63 -9.99 8.39 7.48
CA ARG A 63 -9.55 8.53 6.08
C ARG A 63 -8.67 7.37 5.68
N ALA A 64 -8.88 6.90 4.46
CA ALA A 64 -8.08 5.82 3.89
C ALA A 64 -7.88 5.99 2.39
N ARG A 65 -6.83 5.37 1.86
CA ARG A 65 -6.53 5.34 0.44
C ARG A 65 -6.90 3.97 -0.14
N ILE A 66 -7.64 3.94 -1.22
CA ILE A 66 -8.03 2.70 -1.91
C ILE A 66 -6.80 2.06 -2.55
N VAL A 67 -6.57 0.80 -2.23
CA VAL A 67 -5.53 -0.04 -2.86
C VAL A 67 -6.11 -0.83 -4.03
N SER A 68 -7.28 -1.43 -3.80
CA SER A 68 -7.98 -2.19 -4.83
C SER A 68 -9.46 -2.36 -4.48
N THR A 69 -10.26 -2.71 -5.48
CA THR A 69 -11.67 -3.04 -5.31
C THR A 69 -11.95 -4.40 -5.96
N THR A 70 -12.77 -5.21 -5.32
CA THR A 70 -13.17 -6.51 -5.85
C THR A 70 -14.65 -6.76 -5.51
N GLY A 71 -15.51 -6.76 -6.54
CA GLY A 71 -16.95 -6.84 -6.32
C GLY A 71 -17.46 -5.67 -5.47
N ASN A 72 -18.04 -5.97 -4.32
CA ASN A 72 -18.50 -4.96 -3.34
C ASN A 72 -17.55 -4.79 -2.14
N GLN A 73 -16.27 -5.04 -2.33
CA GLN A 73 -15.24 -4.94 -1.29
C GLN A 73 -14.16 -3.94 -1.70
N ILE A 74 -13.77 -3.07 -0.77
CA ILE A 74 -12.68 -2.12 -0.91
C ILE A 74 -11.55 -2.55 0.02
N PHE A 75 -10.35 -2.70 -0.53
CA PHE A 75 -9.11 -2.85 0.22
C PHE A 75 -8.44 -1.48 0.31
N PHE A 76 -7.99 -1.11 1.49
CA PHE A 76 -7.49 0.23 1.73
C PHE A 76 -6.29 0.26 2.68
N ILE A 77 -5.58 1.37 2.68
CA ILE A 77 -4.54 1.72 3.65
C ILE A 77 -5.05 2.92 4.44
N PRO A 78 -5.15 2.85 5.78
CA PRO A 78 -5.48 4.00 6.62
C PRO A 78 -4.49 5.14 6.38
N VAL A 79 -4.98 6.37 6.36
CA VAL A 79 -4.13 7.58 6.31
C VAL A 79 -3.74 8.00 7.72
N GLU A 80 -4.60 7.73 8.68
CA GLU A 80 -4.45 8.01 10.11
C GLU A 80 -4.84 6.77 10.91
N ASP A 81 -4.58 6.77 12.21
CA ASP A 81 -4.87 5.61 13.10
C ASP A 81 -6.37 5.43 13.41
N ASP A 82 -7.23 6.24 12.81
CA ASP A 82 -8.67 6.17 12.99
C ASP A 82 -9.28 4.96 12.25
N VAL A 83 -10.41 4.49 12.75
CA VAL A 83 -11.13 3.32 12.24
C VAL A 83 -12.52 3.70 11.78
N PHE A 84 -12.91 3.25 10.60
CA PHE A 84 -14.26 3.40 10.09
C PHE A 84 -15.31 2.75 11.02
N THR A 85 -16.50 3.32 11.04
CA THR A 85 -17.63 2.83 11.82
C THR A 85 -18.54 1.95 10.93
N ASP A 86 -19.00 0.84 11.48
CA ASP A 86 -19.95 -0.05 10.80
C ASP A 86 -21.21 0.69 10.37
N GLY A 87 -21.60 0.51 9.12
CA GLY A 87 -22.83 1.09 8.58
C GLY A 87 -22.76 2.59 8.26
N GLU A 88 -21.60 3.24 8.40
CA GLU A 88 -21.48 4.66 8.03
C GLU A 88 -21.47 4.86 6.51
N THR A 89 -21.75 6.08 6.11
CA THR A 89 -21.57 6.54 4.73
C THR A 89 -20.14 6.93 4.51
N ILE A 90 -19.61 6.53 3.36
CA ILE A 90 -18.25 6.88 2.91
C ILE A 90 -18.38 7.82 1.72
N THR A 91 -17.62 8.89 1.77
CA THR A 91 -17.46 9.85 0.67
C THR A 91 -16.11 9.64 0.00
N ALA A 92 -16.12 9.55 -1.32
CA ALA A 92 -14.96 9.52 -2.20
C ALA A 92 -15.02 10.68 -3.20
N PRO A 93 -13.94 11.03 -3.93
CA PRO A 93 -13.95 12.14 -4.86
C PRO A 93 -15.08 12.12 -5.89
N ASN A 94 -15.44 10.92 -6.39
CA ASN A 94 -16.46 10.72 -7.42
C ASN A 94 -17.51 9.69 -7.03
N ALA A 95 -17.63 9.36 -5.75
CA ALA A 95 -18.57 8.36 -5.29
C ALA A 95 -19.02 8.57 -3.85
N THR A 96 -20.20 8.02 -3.54
CA THR A 96 -20.66 7.78 -2.18
C THR A 96 -21.11 6.34 -2.05
N LEU A 97 -20.94 5.75 -0.88
CA LEU A 97 -21.32 4.37 -0.59
C LEU A 97 -21.61 4.21 0.90
N LYS A 98 -22.12 3.06 1.29
CA LYS A 98 -22.40 2.74 2.69
C LYS A 98 -21.68 1.46 3.09
N ILE A 99 -20.97 1.45 4.19
CA ILE A 99 -20.36 0.24 4.75
C ILE A 99 -21.46 -0.74 5.17
N GLU A 100 -21.31 -2.01 4.83
CA GLU A 100 -22.20 -3.07 5.33
C GLU A 100 -22.03 -3.25 6.85
N THR A 101 -23.10 -3.59 7.56
CA THR A 101 -23.03 -3.94 8.98
C THR A 101 -22.15 -5.18 9.16
N ALA A 102 -21.19 -5.13 10.10
CA ALA A 102 -20.15 -6.13 10.30
C ALA A 102 -19.30 -6.39 9.03
N GLY A 103 -19.22 -5.39 8.15
CA GLY A 103 -18.47 -5.49 6.89
C GLY A 103 -17.00 -5.12 6.99
N ILE A 104 -16.53 -4.59 8.12
CA ILE A 104 -15.16 -4.10 8.30
C ILE A 104 -14.21 -5.22 8.76
N THR A 105 -13.06 -5.26 8.13
CA THR A 105 -11.92 -6.11 8.53
C THR A 105 -10.71 -5.22 8.77
N LEU A 106 -10.21 -5.18 10.01
CA LEU A 106 -9.09 -4.30 10.40
C LEU A 106 -7.74 -4.70 9.80
N GLY A 107 -7.67 -5.90 9.22
CA GLY A 107 -6.43 -6.38 8.61
C GLY A 107 -5.39 -6.93 9.59
N SER A 108 -4.22 -7.17 9.04
CA SER A 108 -3.03 -7.65 9.74
C SER A 108 -2.28 -6.52 10.45
N THR A 109 -1.20 -6.85 11.16
CA THR A 109 -0.41 -5.84 11.88
C THR A 109 0.38 -4.97 10.90
N ASP A 110 0.22 -3.66 10.95
CA ASP A 110 1.02 -2.72 10.17
C ASP A 110 2.43 -2.62 10.78
N ILE A 111 3.44 -2.92 9.96
CA ILE A 111 4.86 -2.85 10.30
C ILE A 111 5.64 -1.96 9.32
N THR A 112 4.94 -1.09 8.58
CA THR A 112 5.53 -0.21 7.56
C THR A 112 6.66 0.65 8.13
N ASN A 113 6.49 1.17 9.32
CA ASN A 113 7.45 2.03 9.99
C ASN A 113 8.77 1.32 10.38
N ALA A 114 8.79 -0.02 10.38
CA ALA A 114 9.96 -0.81 10.68
C ALA A 114 10.93 -0.94 9.51
N TYR A 115 10.58 -0.45 8.33
CA TYR A 115 11.38 -0.62 7.12
C TYR A 115 11.66 0.70 6.41
N ASP A 116 12.80 0.73 5.72
CA ASP A 116 13.16 1.73 4.73
C ASP A 116 13.16 1.11 3.33
N LEU A 117 12.84 1.90 2.33
CA LEU A 117 12.99 1.53 0.93
C LEU A 117 14.44 1.79 0.48
N ASP A 118 15.05 0.79 -0.14
CA ASP A 118 16.20 0.94 -1.01
C ASP A 118 15.70 0.72 -2.45
N ASP A 119 15.65 1.78 -3.23
CA ASP A 119 15.11 1.79 -4.59
C ASP A 119 15.96 1.01 -5.61
N GLY A 120 17.17 0.61 -5.19
CA GLY A 120 18.10 -0.13 -6.05
C GLY A 120 18.93 0.75 -6.98
N GLN A 121 18.74 2.07 -6.96
CA GLN A 121 19.54 2.97 -7.80
C GLN A 121 20.95 3.11 -7.25
N ARG A 122 21.93 2.94 -8.12
CA ARG A 122 23.37 3.06 -7.82
C ARG A 122 24.04 3.93 -8.88
N ASP A 123 25.16 4.52 -8.55
CA ASP A 123 25.89 5.42 -9.46
C ASP A 123 26.25 4.79 -10.83
N GLN A 124 26.42 3.49 -10.86
CA GLN A 124 26.91 2.77 -12.06
C GLN A 124 25.97 1.68 -12.59
N PHE A 125 24.94 1.29 -11.83
CA PHE A 125 24.00 0.24 -12.24
C PHE A 125 22.69 0.34 -11.46
N TYR A 126 21.67 -0.32 -11.98
CA TYR A 126 20.38 -0.52 -11.31
C TYR A 126 20.30 -1.92 -10.74
N ASP A 127 19.85 -2.04 -9.49
CA ASP A 127 19.57 -3.29 -8.82
C ASP A 127 18.06 -3.42 -8.58
N TYR A 128 17.60 -4.58 -8.14
CA TYR A 128 16.23 -4.71 -7.65
C TYR A 128 16.02 -3.89 -6.39
N SER A 129 14.88 -3.25 -6.31
CA SER A 129 14.46 -2.54 -5.11
C SER A 129 14.25 -3.54 -3.97
N ARG A 130 14.50 -3.09 -2.75
CA ARG A 130 14.37 -3.90 -1.54
C ARG A 130 13.86 -3.08 -0.37
N ILE A 131 13.31 -3.74 0.62
CA ILE A 131 13.06 -3.14 1.92
C ILE A 131 14.18 -3.53 2.89
N ILE A 132 14.59 -2.60 3.74
CA ILE A 132 15.64 -2.78 4.73
C ILE A 132 15.05 -2.53 6.11
N ARG A 133 15.11 -3.54 6.99
CA ARG A 133 14.62 -3.39 8.36
C ARG A 133 15.52 -2.44 9.14
N LYS A 134 14.90 -1.45 9.77
CA LYS A 134 15.59 -0.46 10.59
C LYS A 134 16.19 -1.08 11.85
N PRO A 135 17.32 -0.57 12.33
CA PRO A 135 17.89 -0.98 13.62
C PRO A 135 16.87 -0.75 14.76
N GLY A 136 16.77 -1.72 15.66
CA GLY A 136 15.88 -1.65 16.81
C GLY A 136 14.50 -2.27 16.60
N PHE A 137 14.12 -2.61 15.37
CA PHE A 137 12.88 -3.35 15.11
C PHE A 137 13.11 -4.85 15.04
N SER A 138 12.20 -5.61 15.63
CA SER A 138 12.23 -7.08 15.58
C SER A 138 11.92 -7.59 14.17
N ALA A 139 12.45 -8.76 13.84
CA ALA A 139 12.07 -9.45 12.62
C ALA A 139 10.62 -9.92 12.70
N PRO A 140 9.86 -9.87 11.59
CA PRO A 140 8.57 -10.53 11.51
C PRO A 140 8.72 -12.04 11.75
N THR A 141 7.69 -12.62 12.33
CA THR A 141 7.63 -14.07 12.63
C THR A 141 6.63 -14.79 11.73
N HIS A 142 5.81 -14.04 11.01
CA HIS A 142 4.75 -14.55 10.15
C HIS A 142 4.87 -13.96 8.73
N PRO A 143 4.14 -14.50 7.74
CA PRO A 143 4.13 -13.96 6.39
C PRO A 143 3.81 -12.46 6.35
N ILE A 144 4.46 -11.74 5.43
CA ILE A 144 4.22 -10.32 5.20
C ILE A 144 3.69 -10.08 3.79
N ILE A 145 2.88 -9.03 3.62
CA ILE A 145 2.54 -8.46 2.33
C ILE A 145 3.09 -7.05 2.24
N ILE A 146 3.68 -6.70 1.10
CA ILE A 146 4.28 -5.40 0.84
C ILE A 146 3.51 -4.75 -0.30
N ILE A 147 2.96 -3.57 -0.05
CA ILE A 147 2.23 -2.77 -1.03
C ILE A 147 3.11 -1.59 -1.40
N PHE A 148 3.40 -1.45 -2.69
CA PHE A 148 4.32 -0.43 -3.18
C PHE A 148 3.93 0.09 -4.56
N ASP A 149 4.42 1.28 -4.88
CA ASP A 149 4.34 1.89 -6.20
C ASP A 149 5.68 1.78 -6.92
N ARG A 150 5.62 1.46 -8.20
CA ARG A 150 6.80 1.39 -9.06
C ARG A 150 6.53 2.01 -10.41
N PHE A 151 7.58 2.47 -11.05
CA PHE A 151 7.52 2.85 -12.45
C PHE A 151 7.51 1.61 -13.34
N PHE A 152 6.68 1.63 -14.34
CA PHE A 152 6.73 0.64 -15.42
C PHE A 152 6.32 1.26 -16.74
N THR A 153 6.91 0.80 -17.83
CA THR A 153 6.48 1.17 -19.18
C THR A 153 5.61 0.06 -19.75
N SER A 154 4.42 0.37 -20.17
CA SER A 154 3.49 -0.62 -20.74
C SER A 154 3.84 -1.05 -22.16
N SER A 155 4.56 -0.23 -22.92
CA SER A 155 5.18 -0.58 -24.22
C SER A 155 5.92 0.64 -24.79
N GLY A 156 7.15 0.42 -25.26
CA GLY A 156 7.90 1.39 -26.06
C GLY A 156 8.59 2.50 -25.25
N ILE A 157 9.33 3.30 -25.95
CA ILE A 157 10.20 4.37 -25.45
C ILE A 157 9.34 5.58 -25.11
N ASN A 158 8.60 5.52 -24.01
CA ASN A 158 7.98 6.74 -23.48
C ASN A 158 8.74 7.14 -22.22
N PRO A 159 9.50 8.23 -22.25
CA PRO A 159 10.10 8.76 -21.03
C PRO A 159 9.00 9.15 -20.07
N TYR A 160 9.24 8.92 -18.78
CA TYR A 160 8.37 9.43 -17.72
C TYR A 160 8.33 10.97 -17.83
N THR A 161 7.16 11.53 -17.80
CA THR A 161 6.93 12.97 -17.77
C THR A 161 6.34 13.36 -16.43
N VAL A 162 6.28 14.64 -16.13
CA VAL A 162 5.61 15.16 -14.93
C VAL A 162 4.15 14.68 -14.88
N ASP A 163 3.50 14.52 -16.00
CA ASP A 163 2.12 14.02 -16.09
C ASP A 163 1.99 12.52 -15.72
N SER A 164 3.10 11.78 -15.67
CA SER A 164 3.10 10.39 -15.20
C SER A 164 2.89 10.26 -13.68
N TYR A 165 2.91 11.36 -12.94
CA TYR A 165 2.88 11.43 -11.47
C TYR A 165 1.63 12.15 -10.93
N THR A 166 0.54 12.11 -11.64
CA THR A 166 -0.68 12.90 -11.33
C THR A 166 -1.27 12.67 -9.95
N SER A 167 -1.00 11.52 -9.33
CA SER A 167 -1.49 11.17 -8.00
C SER A 167 -0.45 11.32 -6.87
N GLU A 168 0.79 11.71 -7.19
CA GLU A 168 1.89 11.74 -6.23
C GLU A 168 2.39 13.17 -5.93
N ASP A 169 2.80 13.41 -4.68
CA ASP A 169 3.49 14.65 -4.32
C ASP A 169 4.85 14.70 -5.05
N TYR A 170 5.07 15.74 -5.86
CA TYR A 170 6.31 15.92 -6.61
C TYR A 170 7.59 15.89 -5.74
N LYS A 171 7.47 16.09 -4.42
CA LYS A 171 8.59 16.06 -3.48
C LYS A 171 9.14 14.65 -3.23
N ILE A 172 8.30 13.64 -3.45
CA ILE A 172 8.68 12.22 -3.27
C ILE A 172 9.09 11.55 -4.56
N ILE A 173 8.94 12.25 -5.70
CA ILE A 173 9.38 11.75 -7.00
C ILE A 173 10.92 11.77 -7.01
N PRO A 174 11.59 10.66 -7.34
CA PRO A 174 13.04 10.62 -7.47
C PRO A 174 13.52 11.69 -8.47
N LYS A 175 14.48 12.49 -8.07
CA LYS A 175 15.13 13.46 -8.96
C LYS A 175 16.31 12.76 -9.62
N LEU A 176 16.30 12.74 -10.93
CA LEU A 176 17.44 12.33 -11.73
C LEU A 176 18.60 13.36 -11.61
#